data_2a254c5a8e6b14ea12c2a656d8380167
#
_entry.id   2a254c5a8e6b14ea12c2a656d8380167
#
_cell.length_a   1.000
_cell.length_b   1.000
_cell.length_c   1.000
_cell.angle_alpha   90.00
_cell.angle_beta   90.00
_cell.angle_gamma   90.00
#
_symmetry.space_group_name_H-M   'P 1'
#
loop_
_entity.id
_entity.type
_entity.pdbx_description
1 polymer ?
#
loop_
_entity_poly.entity_id
_entity_poly.type
_entity_poly.pdbx_seq_one_letter_code
_entity_poly.pdbx_strand_id
1 'polypeptide(L)'
;MIMVYFLITIPLLCQESDSTLHKSPSKAVSKALLFPGGGQFYNDQKIKGIFLLGTAIGAGFLYFDNANKYKNYDGIDMSDKAKYLKLRNKYGWWVGFVYIYGLLDAIVEAHLHPFRDVMTEDIEKTNSDKKEQK
;
A
#
# COMPACT_ATOMS: atom_id res chain seq x y z
N MET A 1 -15.16 -18.36 -7.69
CA MET A 1 -15.10 -17.75 -9.04
C MET A 1 -15.82 -16.41 -9.13
N ILE A 2 -16.83 -16.13 -8.33
CA ILE A 2 -17.62 -14.87 -8.35
C ILE A 2 -16.84 -13.67 -7.77
N MET A 3 -15.93 -13.91 -6.83
CA MET A 3 -15.14 -12.84 -6.16
C MET A 3 -14.07 -12.19 -7.05
N VAL A 4 -13.62 -12.87 -8.08
CA VAL A 4 -12.62 -12.34 -9.04
C VAL A 4 -13.24 -11.36 -10.04
N TYR A 5 -14.53 -11.52 -10.36
CA TYR A 5 -15.26 -10.63 -11.26
C TYR A 5 -15.56 -9.25 -10.66
N PHE A 6 -15.66 -9.16 -9.33
CA PHE A 6 -15.95 -7.89 -8.65
C PHE A 6 -14.74 -6.93 -8.64
N LEU A 7 -13.51 -7.46 -8.74
CA LEU A 7 -12.28 -6.66 -8.78
C LEU A 7 -11.97 -6.05 -10.14
N ILE A 8 -12.62 -6.53 -11.23
CA ILE A 8 -12.32 -6.07 -12.59
C ILE A 8 -13.21 -4.90 -13.03
N THR A 9 -14.35 -4.68 -12.38
CA THR A 9 -15.32 -3.65 -12.81
C THR A 9 -15.12 -2.28 -12.18
N ILE A 10 -14.27 -2.14 -11.15
CA ILE A 10 -14.04 -0.88 -10.45
C ILE A 10 -13.16 0.14 -11.22
N PRO A 11 -12.21 -0.24 -12.10
CA PRO A 11 -11.35 0.74 -12.76
C PRO A 11 -12.02 1.55 -13.87
N LEU A 12 -13.24 1.23 -14.29
CA LEU A 12 -13.84 1.86 -15.48
C LEU A 12 -14.59 3.17 -15.19
N LEU A 13 -14.77 3.55 -13.94
CA LEU A 13 -15.55 4.73 -13.53
C LEU A 13 -14.73 5.94 -13.08
N CYS A 14 -13.39 5.88 -13.15
CA CYS A 14 -12.55 7.00 -12.73
C CYS A 14 -11.60 7.43 -13.85
N GLN A 15 -12.17 7.75 -15.02
CA GLN A 15 -11.47 8.44 -16.09
C GLN A 15 -11.97 9.87 -16.10
N GLU A 16 -11.40 10.71 -15.25
CA GLU A 16 -11.51 12.14 -15.42
C GLU A 16 -10.13 12.78 -15.41
N SER A 17 -9.91 13.35 -16.53
CA SER A 17 -8.90 14.25 -17.03
C SER A 17 -8.52 15.34 -16.02
N ASP A 18 -7.28 15.60 -15.88
CA ASP A 18 -6.58 16.80 -16.27
C ASP A 18 -5.60 17.40 -15.26
N SER A 19 -4.45 17.56 -15.80
CA SER A 19 -3.49 18.69 -15.75
C SER A 19 -3.66 19.69 -14.61
N THR A 20 -2.95 19.43 -13.56
CA THR A 20 -2.07 20.33 -12.83
C THR A 20 -1.26 19.49 -11.87
N LEU A 21 -0.06 19.88 -11.55
CA LEU A 21 0.93 19.22 -10.67
C LEU A 21 0.39 18.78 -9.27
N HIS A 22 -0.89 18.88 -9.04
CA HIS A 22 -1.56 18.56 -7.80
C HIS A 22 -1.97 17.09 -7.77
N LYS A 23 -1.29 16.27 -6.97
CA LYS A 23 -1.63 14.86 -6.78
C LYS A 23 -3.00 14.74 -6.14
N SER A 24 -3.93 14.10 -6.85
CA SER A 24 -5.30 13.92 -6.36
C SER A 24 -5.35 12.82 -5.29
N PRO A 25 -5.89 13.11 -4.08
CA PRO A 25 -6.10 12.10 -3.04
C PRO A 25 -6.92 10.90 -3.52
N SER A 26 -7.94 11.14 -4.33
CA SER A 26 -8.80 10.11 -4.92
C SER A 26 -8.02 9.12 -5.79
N LYS A 27 -7.09 9.61 -6.62
CA LYS A 27 -6.22 8.75 -7.45
C LYS A 27 -5.22 7.95 -6.62
N ALA A 28 -4.69 8.52 -5.54
CA ALA A 28 -3.82 7.81 -4.61
C ALA A 28 -4.55 6.65 -3.92
N VAL A 29 -5.78 6.89 -3.45
CA VAL A 29 -6.64 5.87 -2.84
C VAL A 29 -6.96 4.76 -3.85
N SER A 30 -7.36 5.11 -5.08
CA SER A 30 -7.67 4.11 -6.11
C SER A 30 -6.46 3.21 -6.41
N LYS A 31 -5.25 3.78 -6.49
CA LYS A 31 -4.03 3.01 -6.71
C LYS A 31 -3.62 2.18 -5.48
N ALA A 32 -3.86 2.68 -4.27
CA ALA A 32 -3.61 1.94 -3.03
C ALA A 32 -4.56 0.75 -2.88
N LEU A 33 -5.80 0.85 -3.40
CA LEU A 33 -6.76 -0.26 -3.43
C LEU A 33 -6.39 -1.38 -4.40
N LEU A 34 -5.64 -1.09 -5.46
CA LEU A 34 -5.24 -2.10 -6.43
C LEU A 34 -4.18 -3.06 -5.87
N PHE A 35 -3.20 -2.54 -5.14
CA PHE A 35 -2.16 -3.35 -4.50
C PHE A 35 -1.48 -2.59 -3.35
N PRO A 36 -0.93 -3.31 -2.35
CA PRO A 36 -0.19 -2.69 -1.25
C PRO A 36 1.00 -1.90 -1.78
N GLY A 37 1.08 -0.61 -1.42
CA GLY A 37 2.13 0.28 -1.92
C GLY A 37 1.76 1.08 -3.17
N GLY A 38 0.65 0.80 -3.85
CA GLY A 38 0.24 1.50 -5.07
C GLY A 38 0.04 3.01 -4.88
N GLY A 39 -0.53 3.41 -3.76
CA GLY A 39 -0.69 4.82 -3.39
C GLY A 39 0.65 5.50 -3.10
N GLN A 40 1.59 4.81 -2.47
CA GLN A 40 2.94 5.32 -2.19
C GLN A 40 3.73 5.57 -3.49
N PHE A 41 3.62 4.66 -4.47
CA PHE A 41 4.21 4.88 -5.79
C PHE A 41 3.61 6.11 -6.48
N TYR A 42 2.32 6.32 -6.36
CA TYR A 42 1.67 7.51 -6.90
C TYR A 42 2.12 8.80 -6.21
N ASN A 43 2.38 8.73 -4.91
CA ASN A 43 2.85 9.86 -4.09
C ASN A 43 4.38 10.07 -4.16
N ASP A 44 5.10 9.41 -5.10
CA ASP A 44 6.55 9.42 -5.28
C ASP A 44 7.35 8.86 -4.10
N GLN A 45 6.71 8.19 -3.18
CA GLN A 45 7.35 7.53 -2.04
C GLN A 45 7.78 6.09 -2.40
N LYS A 46 8.64 5.98 -3.39
CA LYS A 46 9.06 4.70 -3.99
C LYS A 46 9.63 3.71 -2.97
N ILE A 47 10.44 4.20 -2.02
CA ILE A 47 11.06 3.35 -0.99
C ILE A 47 9.97 2.73 -0.08
N LYS A 48 9.03 3.53 0.39
CA LYS A 48 7.90 3.03 1.18
C LYS A 48 7.03 2.06 0.38
N GLY A 49 6.76 2.37 -0.89
CA GLY A 49 5.98 1.50 -1.79
C GLY A 49 6.63 0.14 -1.98
N ILE A 50 7.95 0.09 -2.23
CA ILE A 50 8.71 -1.17 -2.37
C ILE A 50 8.70 -1.96 -1.06
N PHE A 51 8.88 -1.30 0.09
CA PHE A 51 8.86 -1.95 1.39
C PHE A 51 7.50 -2.59 1.69
N LEU A 52 6.40 -1.86 1.47
CA LEU A 52 5.05 -2.37 1.67
C LEU A 52 4.72 -3.54 0.73
N LEU A 53 5.06 -3.40 -0.54
CA LEU A 53 4.85 -4.44 -1.54
C LEU A 53 5.67 -5.69 -1.20
N GLY A 54 6.94 -5.54 -0.85
CA GLY A 54 7.82 -6.65 -0.46
C GLY A 54 7.33 -7.37 0.78
N THR A 55 6.87 -6.62 1.80
CA THR A 55 6.30 -7.19 3.03
C THR A 55 5.01 -7.96 2.74
N ALA A 56 4.13 -7.41 1.89
CA ALA A 56 2.88 -8.08 1.49
C ALA A 56 3.14 -9.37 0.72
N ILE A 57 4.08 -9.36 -0.24
CA ILE A 57 4.48 -10.55 -1.00
C ILE A 57 5.09 -11.60 -0.06
N GLY A 58 6.00 -11.21 0.83
CA GLY A 58 6.62 -12.13 1.80
C GLY A 58 5.59 -12.78 2.74
N ALA A 59 4.70 -11.97 3.31
CA ALA A 59 3.62 -12.48 4.16
C ALA A 59 2.65 -13.37 3.39
N GLY A 60 2.30 -13.00 2.16
CA GLY A 60 1.46 -13.80 1.26
C GLY A 60 2.10 -15.15 0.94
N PHE A 61 3.39 -15.18 0.61
CA PHE A 61 4.11 -16.42 0.35
C PHE A 61 4.09 -17.35 1.58
N LEU A 62 4.38 -16.82 2.77
CA LEU A 62 4.34 -17.59 4.01
C LEU A 62 2.91 -18.07 4.36
N TYR A 63 1.90 -17.28 4.02
CA TYR A 63 0.51 -17.69 4.16
C TYR A 63 0.20 -18.92 3.29
N PHE A 64 0.54 -18.86 2.00
CA PHE A 64 0.29 -19.96 1.07
C PHE A 64 1.09 -21.22 1.40
N ASP A 65 2.37 -21.07 1.79
CA ASP A 65 3.21 -22.19 2.21
C ASP A 65 2.61 -22.94 3.40
N ASN A 66 2.21 -22.18 4.45
CA ASN A 66 1.58 -22.78 5.62
C ASN A 66 0.18 -23.33 5.35
N ALA A 67 -0.58 -22.71 4.41
CA ALA A 67 -1.87 -23.23 3.97
C ALA A 67 -1.73 -24.58 3.26
N ASN A 68 -0.73 -24.72 2.39
CA ASN A 68 -0.42 -25.97 1.72
C ASN A 68 0.06 -27.06 2.69
N LYS A 69 0.95 -26.71 3.63
CA LYS A 69 1.39 -27.62 4.69
C LYS A 69 0.23 -28.10 5.57
N TYR A 70 -0.68 -27.20 5.90
CA TYR A 70 -1.89 -27.56 6.67
C TYR A 70 -2.82 -28.51 5.88
N LYS A 71 -3.03 -28.22 4.59
CA LYS A 71 -3.93 -29.01 3.72
C LYS A 71 -3.40 -30.40 3.45
N ASN A 72 -2.07 -30.52 3.19
CA ASN A 72 -1.42 -31.76 2.79
C ASN A 72 -0.72 -32.44 3.98
N TYR A 73 -1.18 -32.21 5.20
CA TYR A 73 -0.57 -32.79 6.39
C TYR A 73 -1.00 -34.27 6.55
N ASP A 74 -0.04 -35.17 6.39
CA ASP A 74 -0.24 -36.63 6.52
C ASP A 74 0.36 -37.21 7.82
N GLY A 75 0.87 -36.35 8.72
CA GLY A 75 1.45 -36.75 9.99
C GLY A 75 0.41 -37.16 11.01
N ILE A 76 0.81 -38.03 11.95
CA ILE A 76 -0.04 -38.52 13.05
C ILE A 76 -0.24 -37.46 14.13
N ASP A 77 0.70 -36.51 14.25
CA ASP A 77 0.67 -35.49 15.30
C ASP A 77 -0.22 -34.29 14.93
N MET A 78 -1.37 -34.24 15.57
CA MET A 78 -2.33 -33.14 15.41
C MET A 78 -1.81 -31.80 15.92
N SER A 79 -0.79 -31.80 16.78
CA SER A 79 -0.12 -30.59 17.27
C SER A 79 0.61 -29.85 16.15
N ASP A 80 1.32 -30.55 15.29
CA ASP A 80 2.01 -29.97 14.13
C ASP A 80 1.02 -29.42 13.10
N LYS A 81 -0.09 -30.11 12.86
CA LYS A 81 -1.17 -29.60 11.99
C LYS A 81 -1.73 -28.29 12.52
N ALA A 82 -2.00 -28.22 13.83
CA ALA A 82 -2.49 -27.00 14.48
C ALA A 82 -1.48 -25.85 14.40
N LYS A 83 -0.18 -26.13 14.43
CA LYS A 83 0.89 -25.15 14.25
C LYS A 83 0.83 -24.49 12.86
N TYR A 84 0.67 -25.27 11.78
CA TYR A 84 0.53 -24.72 10.43
C TYR A 84 -0.73 -23.87 10.29
N LEU A 85 -1.83 -24.25 10.90
CA LEU A 85 -3.06 -23.45 10.96
C LEU A 85 -2.82 -22.09 11.64
N LYS A 86 -2.13 -22.10 12.78
CA LYS A 86 -1.77 -20.89 13.54
C LYS A 86 -0.88 -19.95 12.73
N LEU A 87 0.15 -20.50 12.06
CA LEU A 87 1.06 -19.75 11.22
C LEU A 87 0.35 -19.16 10.02
N ARG A 88 -0.48 -19.94 9.32
CA ARG A 88 -1.32 -19.46 8.22
C ARG A 88 -2.16 -18.26 8.64
N ASN A 89 -2.90 -18.39 9.74
CA ASN A 89 -3.75 -17.32 10.25
C ASN A 89 -2.92 -16.08 10.64
N LYS A 90 -1.76 -16.28 11.28
CA LYS A 90 -0.84 -15.20 11.62
C LYS A 90 -0.41 -14.42 10.39
N TYR A 91 0.05 -15.08 9.32
CA TYR A 91 0.48 -14.41 8.11
C TYR A 91 -0.68 -13.80 7.33
N GLY A 92 -1.88 -14.39 7.37
CA GLY A 92 -3.09 -13.78 6.83
C GLY A 92 -3.42 -12.43 7.49
N TRP A 93 -3.28 -12.34 8.80
CA TRP A 93 -3.42 -11.06 9.53
C TRP A 93 -2.35 -10.05 9.14
N TRP A 94 -1.10 -10.48 8.95
CA TRP A 94 -0.03 -9.59 8.50
C TRP A 94 -0.31 -8.99 7.12
N VAL A 95 -0.80 -9.78 6.17
CA VAL A 95 -1.22 -9.27 4.85
C VAL A 95 -2.31 -8.20 5.00
N GLY A 96 -3.32 -8.47 5.83
CA GLY A 96 -4.40 -7.51 6.11
C GLY A 96 -3.89 -6.21 6.73
N PHE A 97 -3.02 -6.29 7.74
CA PHE A 97 -2.44 -5.10 8.39
C PHE A 97 -1.59 -4.27 7.45
N VAL A 98 -0.72 -4.90 6.66
CA VAL A 98 0.12 -4.20 5.67
C VAL A 98 -0.74 -3.48 4.64
N TYR A 99 -1.81 -4.11 4.18
CA TYR A 99 -2.74 -3.52 3.22
C TYR A 99 -3.47 -2.30 3.82
N ILE A 100 -4.06 -2.44 5.00
CA ILE A 100 -4.76 -1.33 5.69
C ILE A 100 -3.79 -0.18 5.97
N TYR A 101 -2.59 -0.49 6.49
CA TYR A 101 -1.57 0.52 6.76
C TYR A 101 -1.18 1.26 5.49
N GLY A 102 -0.91 0.55 4.40
CA GLY A 102 -0.56 1.16 3.12
C GLY A 102 -1.65 2.04 2.54
N LEU A 103 -2.92 1.64 2.72
CA LEU A 103 -4.07 2.43 2.30
C LEU A 103 -4.18 3.73 3.11
N LEU A 104 -4.09 3.65 4.44
CA LEU A 104 -4.16 4.82 5.32
C LEU A 104 -2.99 5.78 5.06
N ASP A 105 -1.76 5.28 4.95
CA ASP A 105 -0.59 6.09 4.66
C ASP A 105 -0.73 6.83 3.30
N ALA A 106 -1.24 6.14 2.28
CA ALA A 106 -1.48 6.75 0.96
C ALA A 106 -2.53 7.87 1.01
N ILE A 107 -3.59 7.70 1.79
CA ILE A 107 -4.65 8.72 1.98
C ILE A 107 -4.08 9.94 2.69
N VAL A 108 -3.40 9.74 3.81
CA VAL A 108 -2.80 10.81 4.61
C VAL A 108 -1.80 11.61 3.78
N GLU A 109 -0.89 10.93 3.10
CA GLU A 109 0.14 11.55 2.28
C GLU A 109 -0.44 12.37 1.13
N ALA A 110 -1.47 11.83 0.45
CA ALA A 110 -2.13 12.55 -0.64
C ALA A 110 -2.85 13.83 -0.16
N HIS A 111 -3.36 13.84 1.07
CA HIS A 111 -3.96 15.05 1.66
C HIS A 111 -2.91 16.05 2.14
N LEU A 112 -1.74 15.60 2.57
CA LEU A 112 -0.65 16.46 3.03
C LEU A 112 0.20 17.04 1.89
N HIS A 113 0.14 16.48 0.70
CA HIS A 113 0.96 16.89 -0.45
C HIS A 113 0.79 18.38 -0.77
N PRO A 114 -0.44 18.94 -0.89
CA PRO A 114 -0.62 20.36 -1.17
C PRO A 114 0.01 21.28 -0.13
N PHE A 115 -0.04 20.87 1.13
CA PHE A 115 0.51 21.65 2.23
C PHE A 115 2.05 21.70 2.20
N ARG A 116 2.69 20.60 1.82
CA ARG A 116 4.15 20.58 1.67
C ARG A 116 4.65 21.47 0.53
N ASP A 117 3.93 21.52 -0.58
CA ASP A 117 4.30 22.34 -1.73
C ASP A 117 4.33 23.83 -1.35
N VAL A 118 3.29 24.32 -0.63
CA VAL A 118 3.23 25.70 -0.12
C VAL A 118 4.38 25.98 0.83
N MET A 119 4.66 25.08 1.77
CA MET A 119 5.75 25.27 2.74
C MET A 119 7.13 25.33 2.06
N THR A 120 7.33 24.54 1.01
CA THR A 120 8.60 24.53 0.26
C THR A 120 8.80 25.84 -0.51
N GLU A 121 7.76 26.35 -1.17
CA GLU A 121 7.81 27.64 -1.85
C GLU A 121 8.14 28.80 -0.91
N ASP A 122 7.56 28.82 0.29
CA ASP A 122 7.83 29.87 1.28
C ASP A 122 9.28 29.84 1.78
N ILE A 123 9.85 28.65 1.95
CA ILE A 123 11.26 28.48 2.34
C ILE A 123 12.19 28.92 1.22
N GLU A 124 11.89 28.61 -0.02
CA GLU A 124 12.69 29.02 -1.18
C GLU A 124 12.68 30.54 -1.37
N LYS A 125 11.53 31.19 -1.26
CA LYS A 125 11.39 32.65 -1.30
C LYS A 125 12.21 33.31 -0.20
N THR A 126 12.08 32.82 1.04
CA THR A 126 12.83 33.36 2.19
C THR A 126 14.35 33.23 2.02
N ASN A 127 14.82 32.14 1.40
CA ASN A 127 16.24 31.94 1.13
C ASN A 127 16.76 32.80 -0.03
N SER A 128 15.93 33.09 -1.01
CA SER A 128 16.28 34.00 -2.12
C SER A 128 16.42 35.42 -1.62
N ASP A 129 15.50 35.93 -0.82
CA ASP A 129 15.52 37.27 -0.24
C ASP A 129 16.78 37.50 0.65
N LYS A 130 17.18 36.44 1.38
CA LYS A 130 18.44 36.52 2.19
C LYS A 130 19.73 36.55 1.37
N LYS A 131 19.71 36.04 0.14
CA LYS A 131 20.89 36.08 -0.77
C LYS A 131 21.02 37.40 -1.47
N GLU A 132 19.95 38.12 -1.73
CA GLU A 132 19.97 39.45 -2.34
C GLU A 132 20.37 40.55 -1.37
N GLN A 133 20.26 40.33 -0.06
CA GLN A 133 20.64 41.29 0.97
C GLN A 133 22.12 41.15 1.43
N LYS A 134 22.94 40.35 0.78
CA LYS A 134 24.33 40.09 1.12
C LYS A 134 25.29 40.47 -0.03
#